data_5b596bcc10b772f08d33fd8f0fa29eb1
#
_entry.id   5b596bcc10b772f08d33fd8f0fa29eb1
#
_cell.length_a   1.000
_cell.length_b   1.000
_cell.length_c   1.000
_cell.angle_alpha   90.00
_cell.angle_beta   90.00
_cell.angle_gamma   90.00
#
_symmetry.space_group_name_H-M   'P 1'
#
loop_
_entity.id
_entity.type
_entity.pdbx_description
1 polymer ?
#
loop_
_entity_poly.entity_id
_entity_poly.type
_entity_poly.pdbx_seq_one_letter_code
_entity_poly.pdbx_strand_id
1 'polypeptide(L)'
;AEFLWQEGHTAHATSKDAVDETMKMLAVYAEFAETWMAMPVIQGEKTAGERFPGAVQTYCIEAMMQDRKALQAGTSHFLGQNFAKASGIQFLDDKGVLQHAWTTSWGVSTRLVGSMIMTHADDDGMVCPPKLAPTHVVILPVTHKPEDRQRVRDYCHALKAELRQQQFAGGPLRVELDDRDLRGGDKVWQWIKKGVPLRLEIGPRDI
;
A
#
# COMPACT_ATOMS: atom_id res chain seq x y z
N ALA A 1 5.85 11.28 -20.34
CA ALA A 1 6.01 10.73 -18.99
C ALA A 1 4.68 10.17 -18.54
N GLU A 2 4.69 9.03 -17.83
CA GLU A 2 3.50 8.41 -17.27
C GLU A 2 3.53 8.55 -15.74
N PHE A 3 2.33 8.60 -15.17
CA PHE A 3 2.14 8.73 -13.73
C PHE A 3 1.10 7.70 -13.31
N LEU A 4 1.47 6.80 -12.40
CA LEU A 4 0.59 5.76 -11.93
C LEU A 4 -0.17 6.22 -10.68
N TRP A 5 -1.47 6.05 -10.72
CA TRP A 5 -2.38 6.33 -9.61
C TRP A 5 -3.61 5.43 -9.65
N GLN A 6 -4.27 5.31 -8.53
CA GLN A 6 -5.62 4.79 -8.43
C GLN A 6 -6.56 5.99 -8.30
N GLU A 7 -7.58 6.01 -9.10
CA GLU A 7 -8.61 7.05 -9.10
C GLU A 7 -9.98 6.39 -9.27
N GLY A 8 -10.98 6.99 -8.65
CA GLY A 8 -12.36 6.58 -8.82
C GLY A 8 -13.28 7.79 -8.89
N HIS A 9 -14.38 7.63 -9.63
CA HIS A 9 -15.44 8.61 -9.79
C HIS A 9 -16.78 7.93 -9.66
N THR A 10 -17.72 8.58 -8.97
CA THR A 10 -19.11 8.09 -8.88
C THR A 10 -20.11 9.20 -9.11
N ALA A 11 -21.30 8.80 -9.53
CA ALA A 11 -22.44 9.67 -9.74
C ALA A 11 -23.65 9.16 -8.92
N HIS A 12 -24.32 10.06 -8.25
CA HIS A 12 -25.37 9.75 -7.29
C HIS A 12 -26.61 10.60 -7.56
N ALA A 13 -27.77 10.05 -7.20
CA ALA A 13 -29.04 10.77 -7.32
C ALA A 13 -29.20 11.85 -6.27
N THR A 14 -28.58 11.69 -5.09
CA THR A 14 -28.71 12.66 -3.99
C THR A 14 -27.36 13.17 -3.50
N SER A 15 -27.37 14.37 -2.94
CA SER A 15 -26.20 14.94 -2.26
C SER A 15 -25.73 14.06 -1.10
N LYS A 16 -26.69 13.50 -0.34
CA LYS A 16 -26.39 12.66 0.81
C LYS A 16 -25.59 11.41 0.39
N ASP A 17 -26.03 10.69 -0.64
CA ASP A 17 -25.36 9.47 -1.11
C ASP A 17 -23.94 9.78 -1.60
N ALA A 18 -23.75 10.93 -2.27
CA ALA A 18 -22.44 11.36 -2.71
C ALA A 18 -21.51 11.71 -1.53
N VAL A 19 -22.01 12.37 -0.49
CA VAL A 19 -21.23 12.64 0.73
C VAL A 19 -20.89 11.34 1.45
N ASP A 20 -21.86 10.42 1.60
CA ASP A 20 -21.64 9.13 2.25
C ASP A 20 -20.54 8.32 1.51
N GLU A 21 -20.55 8.32 0.17
CA GLU A 21 -19.50 7.67 -0.64
C GLU A 21 -18.15 8.36 -0.49
N THR A 22 -18.12 9.69 -0.45
CA THR A 22 -16.89 10.46 -0.20
C THR A 22 -16.24 10.06 1.13
N MET A 23 -17.02 9.97 2.19
CA MET A 23 -16.54 9.59 3.52
C MET A 23 -16.13 8.12 3.60
N LYS A 24 -16.87 7.23 2.94
CA LYS A 24 -16.54 5.82 2.83
C LYS A 24 -15.16 5.60 2.17
N MET A 25 -14.90 6.30 1.08
CA MET A 25 -13.61 6.16 0.39
C MET A 25 -12.45 6.80 1.17
N LEU A 26 -12.70 7.87 1.91
CA LEU A 26 -11.72 8.40 2.87
C LEU A 26 -11.35 7.35 3.92
N ALA A 27 -12.34 6.66 4.48
CA ALA A 27 -12.12 5.60 5.47
C ALA A 27 -11.36 4.39 4.88
N VAL A 28 -11.64 4.00 3.63
CA VAL A 28 -10.89 2.94 2.92
C VAL A 28 -9.42 3.30 2.78
N TYR A 29 -9.12 4.54 2.42
CA TYR A 29 -7.72 4.98 2.32
C TYR A 29 -7.02 5.05 3.69
N ALA A 30 -7.72 5.47 4.72
CA ALA A 30 -7.19 5.47 6.09
C ALA A 30 -6.90 4.03 6.56
N GLU A 31 -7.84 3.10 6.37
CA GLU A 31 -7.66 1.68 6.69
C GLU A 31 -6.46 1.08 5.94
N PHE A 32 -6.32 1.38 4.65
CA PHE A 32 -5.18 0.91 3.86
C PHE A 32 -3.86 1.45 4.43
N ALA A 33 -3.78 2.76 4.70
CA ALA A 33 -2.59 3.37 5.26
C ALA A 33 -2.21 2.76 6.62
N GLU A 34 -3.17 2.63 7.54
CA GLU A 34 -2.92 2.14 8.90
C GLU A 34 -2.71 0.63 8.96
N THR A 35 -3.56 -0.13 8.27
CA THR A 35 -3.58 -1.60 8.39
C THR A 35 -2.54 -2.29 7.52
N TRP A 36 -2.32 -1.77 6.30
CA TRP A 36 -1.41 -2.38 5.32
C TRP A 36 -0.05 -1.72 5.29
N MET A 37 -0.02 -0.38 5.30
CA MET A 37 1.22 0.38 5.27
C MET A 37 1.83 0.60 6.65
N ALA A 38 1.12 0.25 7.74
CA ALA A 38 1.51 0.54 9.12
C ALA A 38 1.88 2.04 9.32
N MET A 39 1.14 2.91 8.65
CA MET A 39 1.35 4.35 8.63
C MET A 39 0.13 5.04 9.24
N PRO A 40 0.19 5.48 10.51
CA PRO A 40 -0.89 6.22 11.16
C PRO A 40 -1.22 7.51 10.40
N VAL A 41 -2.51 7.80 10.24
CA VAL A 41 -2.98 8.97 9.50
C VAL A 41 -4.02 9.76 10.27
N ILE A 42 -4.08 11.05 10.00
CA ILE A 42 -5.14 11.95 10.46
C ILE A 42 -6.06 12.21 9.27
N GLN A 43 -7.36 12.01 9.48
CA GLN A 43 -8.40 12.34 8.51
C GLN A 43 -8.92 13.74 8.80
N GLY A 44 -9.11 14.55 7.74
CA GLY A 44 -9.62 15.90 7.91
C GLY A 44 -10.18 16.50 6.63
N GLU A 45 -10.99 17.54 6.79
CA GLU A 45 -11.45 18.38 5.69
C GLU A 45 -10.44 19.51 5.44
N LYS A 46 -10.12 19.72 4.17
CA LYS A 46 -9.24 20.82 3.75
C LYS A 46 -9.95 22.17 3.85
N THR A 47 -9.19 23.17 4.25
CA THR A 47 -9.67 24.57 4.22
C THR A 47 -10.05 24.99 2.81
N ALA A 48 -10.84 26.04 2.68
CA ALA A 48 -11.31 26.53 1.38
C ALA A 48 -10.14 26.86 0.42
N GLY A 49 -9.02 27.36 0.96
CA GLY A 49 -7.83 27.71 0.16
C GLY A 49 -7.04 26.50 -0.36
N GLU A 50 -7.16 25.35 0.31
CA GLU A 50 -6.47 24.10 -0.04
C GLU A 50 -7.38 23.08 -0.76
N ARG A 51 -8.64 23.43 -0.93
CA ARG A 51 -9.65 22.59 -1.55
C ARG A 51 -9.33 22.35 -3.02
N PHE A 52 -9.63 21.14 -3.51
CA PHE A 52 -9.53 20.84 -4.93
C PHE A 52 -10.43 21.79 -5.75
N PRO A 53 -9.89 22.45 -6.78
CA PRO A 53 -10.67 23.42 -7.57
C PRO A 53 -11.93 22.78 -8.18
N GLY A 54 -13.09 23.38 -7.88
CA GLY A 54 -14.39 22.87 -8.33
C GLY A 54 -15.08 21.91 -7.37
N ALA A 55 -14.39 21.38 -6.35
CA ALA A 55 -15.03 20.58 -5.31
C ALA A 55 -15.80 21.47 -4.31
N VAL A 56 -16.89 20.92 -3.77
CA VAL A 56 -17.64 21.54 -2.66
C VAL A 56 -16.91 21.28 -1.35
N GLN A 57 -16.43 20.04 -1.16
CA GLN A 57 -15.61 19.65 -0.02
C GLN A 57 -14.47 18.72 -0.49
N THR A 58 -13.33 18.85 0.14
CA THR A 58 -12.17 17.97 -0.07
C THR A 58 -11.70 17.42 1.26
N TYR A 59 -11.68 16.12 1.39
CA TYR A 59 -11.13 15.42 2.53
C TYR A 59 -9.80 14.79 2.16
N CYS A 60 -8.92 14.63 3.14
CA CYS A 60 -7.64 13.96 2.96
C CYS A 60 -7.25 13.13 4.16
N ILE A 61 -6.33 12.22 3.93
CA ILE A 61 -5.54 11.57 4.97
C ILE A 61 -4.12 12.14 4.94
N GLU A 62 -3.58 12.47 6.09
CA GLU A 62 -2.22 12.99 6.24
C GLU A 62 -1.44 12.16 7.26
N ALA A 63 -0.21 11.82 6.91
CA ALA A 63 0.71 11.09 7.77
C ALA A 63 1.88 11.97 8.20
N MET A 64 2.39 11.75 9.41
CA MET A 64 3.59 12.42 9.90
C MET A 64 4.84 11.66 9.44
N MET A 65 5.75 12.35 8.78
CA MET A 65 7.03 11.80 8.36
C MET A 65 8.08 11.91 9.47
N GLN A 66 9.20 11.19 9.34
CA GLN A 66 10.27 11.19 10.35
C GLN A 66 10.88 12.59 10.56
N ASP A 67 10.88 13.43 9.54
CA ASP A 67 11.33 14.84 9.62
C ASP A 67 10.28 15.79 10.26
N ARG A 68 9.18 15.25 10.79
CA ARG A 68 8.07 15.96 11.44
C ARG A 68 7.24 16.83 10.49
N LYS A 69 7.29 16.57 9.20
CA LYS A 69 6.40 17.19 8.22
C LYS A 69 5.23 16.29 7.92
N ALA A 70 4.05 16.90 7.75
CA ALA A 70 2.87 16.19 7.31
C ALA A 70 2.93 15.92 5.79
N LEU A 71 2.54 14.71 5.39
CA LEU A 71 2.41 14.31 3.99
C LEU A 71 0.98 13.93 3.69
N GLN A 72 0.36 14.57 2.71
CA GLN A 72 -0.93 14.15 2.18
C GLN A 72 -0.80 12.81 1.46
N ALA A 73 -1.49 11.79 1.97
CA ALA A 73 -1.37 10.41 1.48
C ALA A 73 -2.53 9.98 0.57
N GLY A 74 -3.69 10.61 0.67
CA GLY A 74 -4.84 10.34 -0.19
C GLY A 74 -5.90 11.41 -0.05
N THR A 75 -6.79 11.52 -1.04
CA THR A 75 -7.89 12.49 -1.06
C THR A 75 -9.19 11.86 -1.48
N SER A 76 -10.29 12.43 -0.96
CA SER A 76 -11.65 12.12 -1.38
C SER A 76 -12.46 13.43 -1.47
N HIS A 77 -13.16 13.60 -2.59
CA HIS A 77 -13.80 14.86 -2.94
C HIS A 77 -15.31 14.68 -3.11
N PHE A 78 -16.07 15.50 -2.43
CA PHE A 78 -17.46 15.78 -2.78
C PHE A 78 -17.49 16.92 -3.79
N LEU A 79 -17.82 16.60 -5.04
CA LEU A 79 -17.79 17.55 -6.14
C LEU A 79 -19.10 18.33 -6.30
N GLY A 80 -20.14 17.95 -5.53
CA GLY A 80 -21.48 18.48 -5.72
C GLY A 80 -22.01 18.21 -7.13
N GLN A 81 -22.57 19.22 -7.76
CA GLN A 81 -23.03 19.16 -9.16
C GLN A 81 -22.15 19.97 -10.11
N ASN A 82 -21.04 20.54 -9.66
CA ASN A 82 -20.26 21.48 -10.45
C ASN A 82 -19.74 20.88 -11.73
N PHE A 83 -19.08 19.70 -11.63
CA PHE A 83 -18.58 18.99 -12.81
C PHE A 83 -19.70 18.36 -13.62
N ALA A 84 -20.76 17.86 -12.97
CA ALA A 84 -21.91 17.30 -13.66
C ALA A 84 -22.60 18.34 -14.55
N LYS A 85 -22.75 19.58 -14.08
CA LYS A 85 -23.30 20.67 -14.87
C LYS A 85 -22.39 21.06 -16.03
N ALA A 86 -21.08 21.15 -15.78
CA ALA A 86 -20.12 21.52 -16.82
C ALA A 86 -19.98 20.46 -17.93
N SER A 87 -20.12 19.17 -17.56
CA SER A 87 -19.96 18.02 -18.49
C SER A 87 -21.29 17.42 -18.98
N GLY A 88 -22.43 17.97 -18.57
CA GLY A 88 -23.75 17.47 -18.97
C GLY A 88 -24.09 16.10 -18.40
N ILE A 89 -23.57 15.72 -17.23
CA ILE A 89 -23.84 14.42 -16.60
C ILE A 89 -25.21 14.50 -15.92
N GLN A 90 -26.18 13.81 -16.49
CA GLN A 90 -27.58 13.82 -16.07
C GLN A 90 -28.16 12.42 -15.99
N PHE A 91 -29.21 12.26 -15.21
CA PHE A 91 -30.00 11.04 -15.09
C PHE A 91 -31.49 11.38 -15.03
N LEU A 92 -32.35 10.44 -15.33
CA LEU A 92 -33.79 10.54 -15.11
C LEU A 92 -34.10 10.11 -13.68
N ASP A 93 -34.75 10.96 -12.91
CA ASP A 93 -35.24 10.59 -11.59
C ASP A 93 -36.46 9.66 -11.67
N ASP A 94 -36.97 9.23 -10.50
CA ASP A 94 -38.13 8.35 -10.38
C ASP A 94 -39.45 8.94 -10.94
N LYS A 95 -39.47 10.26 -11.18
CA LYS A 95 -40.60 10.99 -11.82
C LYS A 95 -40.39 11.23 -13.31
N GLY A 96 -39.27 10.72 -13.87
CA GLY A 96 -38.91 10.95 -15.27
C GLY A 96 -38.38 12.36 -15.54
N VAL A 97 -37.96 13.12 -14.53
CA VAL A 97 -37.41 14.45 -14.71
C VAL A 97 -35.88 14.36 -14.81
N LEU A 98 -35.31 15.04 -15.80
CA LEU A 98 -33.87 15.08 -16.02
C LEU A 98 -33.19 15.93 -14.93
N GLN A 99 -32.27 15.30 -14.20
CA GLN A 99 -31.53 15.91 -13.08
C GLN A 99 -30.02 15.84 -13.33
N HIS A 100 -29.26 16.83 -12.87
CA HIS A 100 -27.80 16.71 -12.80
C HIS A 100 -27.39 15.81 -11.65
N ALA A 101 -26.42 14.90 -11.90
CA ALA A 101 -25.92 14.00 -10.89
C ALA A 101 -25.08 14.73 -9.83
N TRP A 102 -25.09 14.21 -8.61
CA TRP A 102 -24.13 14.55 -7.56
C TRP A 102 -22.92 13.65 -7.71
N THR A 103 -21.73 14.23 -7.79
CA THR A 103 -20.54 13.48 -8.17
C THR A 103 -19.48 13.50 -7.08
N THR A 104 -18.66 12.47 -7.07
CA THR A 104 -17.50 12.34 -6.21
C THR A 104 -16.28 11.95 -7.01
N SER A 105 -15.10 12.16 -6.45
CA SER A 105 -13.86 11.55 -6.91
C SER A 105 -12.94 11.27 -5.73
N TRP A 106 -12.07 10.30 -5.88
CA TRP A 106 -11.04 9.98 -4.90
C TRP A 106 -9.79 9.47 -5.58
N GLY A 107 -8.64 9.61 -4.91
CA GLY A 107 -7.39 9.18 -5.51
C GLY A 107 -6.24 9.01 -4.52
N VAL A 108 -5.39 8.04 -4.86
CA VAL A 108 -4.06 7.83 -4.30
C VAL A 108 -3.07 7.56 -5.42
N SER A 109 -1.83 7.94 -5.23
CA SER A 109 -0.82 7.84 -6.25
C SER A 109 0.42 7.07 -5.77
N THR A 110 1.42 6.92 -6.62
CA THR A 110 2.74 6.41 -6.26
C THR A 110 3.46 7.25 -5.20
N ARG A 111 2.92 8.40 -4.78
CA ARG A 111 3.34 9.11 -3.57
C ARG A 111 3.32 8.19 -2.34
N LEU A 112 2.39 7.21 -2.29
CA LEU A 112 2.33 6.24 -1.19
C LEU A 112 3.61 5.39 -1.06
N VAL A 113 4.29 5.10 -2.15
CA VAL A 113 5.60 4.42 -2.11
C VAL A 113 6.64 5.31 -1.42
N GLY A 114 6.68 6.60 -1.78
CA GLY A 114 7.52 7.58 -1.10
C GLY A 114 7.19 7.73 0.38
N SER A 115 5.89 7.79 0.72
CA SER A 115 5.44 7.87 2.13
C SER A 115 5.87 6.65 2.92
N MET A 116 5.75 5.45 2.36
CA MET A 116 6.19 4.21 3.00
C MET A 116 7.71 4.23 3.29
N ILE A 117 8.51 4.68 2.33
CA ILE A 117 9.96 4.83 2.50
C ILE A 117 10.27 5.86 3.60
N MET A 118 9.66 7.05 3.52
CA MET A 118 9.89 8.12 4.50
C MET A 118 9.40 7.77 5.92
N THR A 119 8.45 6.85 6.06
CA THR A 119 7.95 6.40 7.35
C THR A 119 8.80 5.27 7.95
N HIS A 120 9.25 4.32 7.13
CA HIS A 120 9.77 3.03 7.60
C HIS A 120 11.23 2.76 7.24
N ALA A 121 11.83 3.47 6.27
CA ALA A 121 13.22 3.25 5.91
C ALA A 121 14.19 3.86 6.94
N ASP A 122 15.36 3.29 7.02
CA ASP A 122 16.50 3.78 7.76
C ASP A 122 17.73 3.91 6.84
N ASP A 123 18.91 4.19 7.40
CA ASP A 123 20.15 4.36 6.62
C ASP A 123 20.64 3.04 5.98
N ASP A 124 20.18 1.90 6.47
CA ASP A 124 20.54 0.56 5.96
C ASP A 124 19.63 0.10 4.80
N GLY A 125 18.45 0.68 4.68
CA GLY A 125 17.52 0.36 3.62
C GLY A 125 16.05 0.46 3.99
N MET A 126 15.23 -0.31 3.28
CA MET A 126 13.78 -0.35 3.50
C MET A 126 13.43 -1.26 4.68
N VAL A 127 12.53 -0.81 5.55
CA VAL A 127 11.84 -1.65 6.54
C VAL A 127 10.40 -1.82 6.06
N CYS A 128 10.12 -2.90 5.34
CA CYS A 128 8.83 -3.07 4.69
C CYS A 128 7.78 -3.62 5.66
N PRO A 129 6.61 -2.98 5.80
CA PRO A 129 5.50 -3.56 6.56
C PRO A 129 5.15 -4.95 6.05
N PRO A 130 5.00 -5.97 6.92
CA PRO A 130 4.85 -7.36 6.48
C PRO A 130 3.70 -7.60 5.51
N LYS A 131 2.56 -6.92 5.69
CA LYS A 131 1.41 -7.07 4.78
C LYS A 131 1.69 -6.60 3.36
N LEU A 132 2.55 -5.59 3.18
CA LEU A 132 2.95 -5.06 1.87
C LEU A 132 4.19 -5.73 1.30
N ALA A 133 5.03 -6.36 2.11
CA ALA A 133 6.31 -6.89 1.68
C ALA A 133 6.15 -7.83 0.48
N PRO A 134 6.85 -7.61 -0.65
CA PRO A 134 6.82 -8.53 -1.79
C PRO A 134 7.30 -9.94 -1.44
N THR A 135 8.22 -10.02 -0.48
CA THR A 135 8.75 -11.25 0.10
C THR A 135 8.62 -11.16 1.62
N HIS A 136 7.89 -12.09 2.24
CA HIS A 136 7.72 -12.12 3.70
C HIS A 136 8.93 -12.74 4.40
N VAL A 137 9.44 -13.82 3.80
CA VAL A 137 10.53 -14.63 4.36
C VAL A 137 11.56 -14.90 3.27
N VAL A 138 12.80 -14.66 3.57
CA VAL A 138 13.91 -15.15 2.75
C VAL A 138 14.70 -16.21 3.51
N ILE A 139 15.01 -17.31 2.85
CA ILE A 139 15.84 -18.39 3.39
C ILE A 139 17.22 -18.28 2.75
N LEU A 140 18.26 -18.21 3.59
CA LEU A 140 19.66 -18.10 3.21
C LEU A 140 20.41 -19.35 3.67
N PRO A 141 20.76 -20.28 2.76
CA PRO A 141 21.64 -21.39 3.09
C PRO A 141 23.03 -20.89 3.49
N VAL A 142 23.52 -21.31 4.65
CA VAL A 142 24.86 -20.98 5.18
C VAL A 142 25.68 -22.26 5.24
N THR A 143 26.63 -22.43 4.31
CA THR A 143 27.49 -23.61 4.26
C THR A 143 28.94 -23.21 4.08
N HIS A 144 29.81 -23.67 4.98
CA HIS A 144 31.23 -23.45 4.92
C HIS A 144 31.97 -24.63 4.26
N LYS A 145 31.39 -25.82 4.35
CA LYS A 145 31.96 -27.05 3.84
C LYS A 145 31.18 -27.58 2.64
N PRO A 146 31.87 -27.99 1.57
CA PRO A 146 31.20 -28.54 0.38
C PRO A 146 30.28 -29.73 0.66
N GLU A 147 30.69 -30.62 1.59
CA GLU A 147 29.94 -31.80 1.97
C GLU A 147 28.57 -31.52 2.59
N ASP A 148 28.39 -30.36 3.25
CA ASP A 148 27.11 -29.96 3.85
C ASP A 148 26.16 -29.27 2.87
N ARG A 149 26.68 -28.79 1.74
CA ARG A 149 25.95 -27.92 0.81
C ARG A 149 24.64 -28.54 0.34
N GLN A 150 24.67 -29.79 -0.12
CA GLN A 150 23.48 -30.45 -0.67
C GLN A 150 22.42 -30.67 0.42
N ARG A 151 22.82 -31.19 1.58
CA ARG A 151 21.91 -31.44 2.72
C ARG A 151 21.20 -30.17 3.18
N VAL A 152 21.94 -29.08 3.33
CA VAL A 152 21.35 -27.77 3.74
C VAL A 152 20.40 -27.25 2.67
N ARG A 153 20.77 -27.35 1.39
CA ARG A 153 19.89 -26.92 0.28
C ARG A 153 18.60 -27.72 0.24
N ASP A 154 18.67 -29.04 0.37
CA ASP A 154 17.49 -29.92 0.34
C ASP A 154 16.53 -29.54 1.49
N TYR A 155 17.06 -29.32 2.70
CA TYR A 155 16.28 -28.84 3.84
C TYR A 155 15.64 -27.47 3.56
N CYS A 156 16.40 -26.51 3.03
CA CYS A 156 15.88 -25.17 2.69
C CYS A 156 14.77 -25.23 1.63
N HIS A 157 14.87 -26.12 0.64
CA HIS A 157 13.81 -26.34 -0.36
C HIS A 157 12.54 -26.92 0.28
N ALA A 158 12.69 -27.90 1.17
CA ALA A 158 11.56 -28.49 1.90
C ALA A 158 10.89 -27.44 2.80
N LEU A 159 11.67 -26.69 3.56
CA LEU A 159 11.18 -25.59 4.42
C LEU A 159 10.44 -24.49 3.60
N LYS A 160 11.00 -24.11 2.44
CA LYS A 160 10.31 -23.16 1.53
C LYS A 160 8.95 -23.69 1.10
N ALA A 161 8.87 -24.99 0.74
CA ALA A 161 7.62 -25.62 0.31
C ALA A 161 6.58 -25.65 1.45
N GLU A 162 7.00 -25.96 2.67
CA GLU A 162 6.15 -25.98 3.86
C GLU A 162 5.64 -24.57 4.22
N LEU A 163 6.53 -23.58 4.28
CA LEU A 163 6.18 -22.20 4.60
C LEU A 163 5.20 -21.60 3.58
N ARG A 164 5.33 -21.95 2.30
CA ARG A 164 4.39 -21.47 1.25
C ARG A 164 2.96 -22.01 1.40
N GLN A 165 2.75 -23.06 2.19
CA GLN A 165 1.42 -23.57 2.51
C GLN A 165 0.75 -22.78 3.64
N GLN A 166 1.53 -21.99 4.40
CA GLN A 166 1.00 -21.14 5.45
C GLN A 166 0.32 -19.90 4.88
N GLN A 167 -0.65 -19.37 5.63
CA GLN A 167 -1.42 -18.19 5.24
C GLN A 167 -1.01 -16.99 6.08
N PHE A 168 -0.91 -15.83 5.43
CA PHE A 168 -0.70 -14.55 6.08
C PHE A 168 -1.42 -13.43 5.32
N ALA A 169 -2.15 -12.58 6.03
CA ALA A 169 -2.86 -11.43 5.46
C ALA A 169 -3.76 -11.76 4.25
N GLY A 170 -4.46 -12.90 4.30
CA GLY A 170 -5.41 -13.32 3.27
C GLY A 170 -4.79 -14.01 2.05
N GLY A 171 -3.51 -14.37 2.09
CA GLY A 171 -2.82 -15.09 1.02
C GLY A 171 -1.70 -16.00 1.52
N PRO A 172 -1.11 -16.83 0.64
CA PRO A 172 0.02 -17.67 1.01
C PRO A 172 1.25 -16.85 1.37
N LEU A 173 2.07 -17.35 2.27
CA LEU A 173 3.37 -16.74 2.58
C LEU A 173 4.22 -16.63 1.31
N ARG A 174 4.73 -15.44 1.05
CA ARG A 174 5.68 -15.18 -0.04
C ARG A 174 7.09 -15.45 0.47
N VAL A 175 7.64 -16.62 0.07
CA VAL A 175 8.92 -17.14 0.55
C VAL A 175 9.90 -17.22 -0.60
N GLU A 176 11.09 -16.65 -0.43
CA GLU A 176 12.20 -16.77 -1.35
C GLU A 176 13.33 -17.59 -0.75
N LEU A 177 14.03 -18.35 -1.60
CA LEU A 177 15.26 -19.05 -1.26
C LEU A 177 16.38 -18.42 -2.09
N ASP A 178 17.37 -17.86 -1.42
CA ASP A 178 18.54 -17.29 -2.08
C ASP A 178 19.72 -18.26 -1.99
N ASP A 179 19.78 -19.15 -2.95
CA ASP A 179 20.84 -20.16 -3.08
C ASP A 179 21.96 -19.75 -4.05
N ARG A 180 22.01 -18.47 -4.43
CA ARG A 180 23.09 -17.94 -5.29
C ARG A 180 24.45 -18.16 -4.63
N ASP A 181 25.46 -18.40 -5.47
CA ASP A 181 26.85 -18.56 -5.01
C ASP A 181 27.50 -17.18 -4.78
N LEU A 182 27.11 -16.55 -3.68
CA LEU A 182 27.60 -15.27 -3.21
C LEU A 182 28.04 -15.39 -1.75
N ARG A 183 28.91 -14.49 -1.31
CA ARG A 183 29.26 -14.41 0.11
C ARG A 183 28.02 -14.21 0.96
N GLY A 184 27.93 -14.90 2.09
CA GLY A 184 26.77 -14.83 2.98
C GLY A 184 26.43 -13.40 3.41
N GLY A 185 27.42 -12.61 3.79
CA GLY A 185 27.23 -11.20 4.14
C GLY A 185 26.65 -10.35 2.99
N ASP A 186 27.07 -10.58 1.75
CA ASP A 186 26.55 -9.84 0.59
C ASP A 186 25.08 -10.17 0.33
N LYS A 187 24.67 -11.44 0.51
CA LYS A 187 23.26 -11.84 0.43
C LYS A 187 22.43 -11.19 1.52
N VAL A 188 22.91 -11.25 2.76
CA VAL A 188 22.24 -10.65 3.93
C VAL A 188 21.98 -9.17 3.67
N TRP A 189 22.99 -8.41 3.27
CA TRP A 189 22.84 -6.97 3.00
C TRP A 189 21.87 -6.66 1.85
N GLN A 190 21.89 -7.46 0.78
CA GLN A 190 20.93 -7.27 -0.31
C GLN A 190 19.47 -7.43 0.14
N TRP A 191 19.21 -8.34 1.08
CA TRP A 191 17.87 -8.56 1.61
C TRP A 191 17.49 -7.56 2.70
N ILE A 192 18.46 -7.06 3.49
CA ILE A 192 18.25 -5.93 4.40
C ILE A 192 17.80 -4.70 3.61
N LYS A 193 18.52 -4.32 2.56
CA LYS A 193 18.17 -3.17 1.71
C LYS A 193 16.76 -3.27 1.09
N LYS A 194 16.30 -4.49 0.80
CA LYS A 194 14.95 -4.76 0.28
C LYS A 194 13.86 -4.71 1.35
N GLY A 195 14.24 -4.65 2.62
CA GLY A 195 13.30 -4.60 3.74
C GLY A 195 12.49 -5.86 3.94
N VAL A 196 13.06 -7.05 3.68
CA VAL A 196 12.37 -8.31 3.91
C VAL A 196 12.12 -8.49 5.40
N PRO A 197 10.87 -8.74 5.84
CA PRO A 197 10.52 -8.79 7.26
C PRO A 197 11.23 -9.89 8.04
N LEU A 198 11.36 -11.07 7.45
CA LEU A 198 12.01 -12.21 8.12
C LEU A 198 13.11 -12.81 7.25
N ARG A 199 14.25 -13.05 7.87
CA ARG A 199 15.39 -13.72 7.27
C ARG A 199 15.75 -14.96 8.09
N LEU A 200 15.80 -16.13 7.43
CA LEU A 200 16.18 -17.41 8.01
C LEU A 200 17.54 -17.80 7.46
N GLU A 201 18.55 -17.79 8.31
CA GLU A 201 19.90 -18.25 7.97
C GLU A 201 20.02 -19.71 8.46
N ILE A 202 20.12 -20.65 7.52
CA ILE A 202 20.08 -22.08 7.81
C ILE A 202 21.44 -22.71 7.52
N GLY A 203 22.07 -23.23 8.56
CA GLY A 203 23.32 -23.97 8.48
C GLY A 203 23.19 -25.44 8.85
N PRO A 204 24.32 -26.20 8.83
CA PRO A 204 24.31 -27.64 9.12
C PRO A 204 23.88 -28.02 10.55
N ARG A 205 23.88 -27.05 11.47
CA ARG A 205 23.47 -27.26 12.88
C ARG A 205 22.00 -27.00 13.13
N ASP A 206 21.29 -26.49 12.14
CA ASP A 206 19.88 -26.09 12.23
C ASP A 206 18.95 -27.18 11.65
N ILE A 207 19.53 -28.31 11.18
CA ILE A 207 18.85 -29.40 10.47
C ILE A 207 19.16 -30.78 11.08
#